data_b547d7d9a0d93cefce092fe24abe68ac
#
_entry.id   b547d7d9a0d93cefce092fe24abe68ac
#
_cell.length_a   1.000
_cell.length_b   1.000
_cell.length_c   1.000
_cell.angle_alpha   90.00
_cell.angle_beta   90.00
_cell.angle_gamma   90.00
#
_symmetry.space_group_name_H-M   'P 1'
#
loop_
_entity.id
_entity.type
_entity.pdbx_description
1 polymer ?
#
loop_
_entity_poly.entity_id
_entity_poly.type
_entity_poly.pdbx_seq_one_letter_code
_entity_poly.pdbx_strand_id
1 'polypeptide(L)'
;MIISIVSGKGGVGKTTITANLGLALADIGKDVLIVDVDIEMPNLSLILGMKEVEGRAYATLHDVLRGEAELEDAIVGREMGKSQVLVLPASLALEKLKHVREDRLKEVFLAIPDFAEFVLVDSAPGLGKSALAAICYSNQIILVATPEIAAISDNLRTMEVARRVNAGIKGFVLNRYQRETAIVNAEEMETLFNASCLGVIFEDKRIGACTASGRPFILEYPSIEASLTLRKIAAMLAGMSSEEERESEKASALGRLLSLFRR
;
A
#
# COMPACT_ATOMS: atom_id res chain seq x y z
N MET A 1 12.56 4.17 -5.27
CA MET A 1 11.40 4.71 -6.05
C MET A 1 10.18 4.81 -5.12
N ILE A 2 9.52 5.99 -5.04
CA ILE A 2 8.31 6.19 -4.21
C ILE A 2 7.06 5.98 -5.05
N ILE A 3 6.15 5.12 -4.57
CA ILE A 3 4.84 4.87 -5.17
C ILE A 3 3.77 5.10 -4.09
N SER A 4 2.92 6.11 -4.27
CA SER A 4 1.81 6.36 -3.36
C SER A 4 0.54 5.65 -3.82
N ILE A 5 -0.09 4.95 -2.89
CA ILE A 5 -1.41 4.36 -3.09
C ILE A 5 -2.44 5.37 -2.62
N VAL A 6 -3.25 5.88 -3.55
CA VAL A 6 -4.15 7.01 -3.31
C VAL A 6 -5.60 6.66 -3.67
N SER A 7 -6.56 7.38 -3.10
CA SER A 7 -7.97 7.31 -3.50
C SER A 7 -8.72 8.57 -3.13
N GLY A 8 -9.75 8.90 -3.89
CA GLY A 8 -10.64 10.01 -3.58
C GLY A 8 -11.58 9.75 -2.40
N LYS A 9 -11.86 8.47 -2.06
CA LYS A 9 -12.82 8.05 -1.03
C LYS A 9 -12.17 7.15 0.02
N GLY A 10 -12.58 7.28 1.28
CA GLY A 10 -12.19 6.37 2.36
C GLY A 10 -12.83 4.98 2.24
N GLY A 11 -12.20 3.96 2.82
CA GLY A 11 -12.75 2.61 2.89
C GLY A 11 -12.65 1.77 1.62
N VAL A 12 -12.02 2.26 0.55
CA VAL A 12 -11.85 1.51 -0.72
C VAL A 12 -10.78 0.41 -0.66
N GLY A 13 -10.01 0.32 0.44
CA GLY A 13 -9.01 -0.72 0.65
C GLY A 13 -7.57 -0.32 0.34
N LYS A 14 -7.24 0.98 0.31
CA LYS A 14 -5.86 1.47 0.10
C LYS A 14 -4.84 0.77 0.98
N THR A 15 -4.98 0.90 2.30
CA THR A 15 -4.07 0.33 3.30
C THR A 15 -3.89 -1.17 3.14
N THR A 16 -5.00 -1.89 2.87
CA THR A 16 -4.96 -3.34 2.61
C THR A 16 -4.13 -3.66 1.35
N ILE A 17 -4.32 -2.89 0.28
CA ILE A 17 -3.54 -3.06 -0.96
C ILE A 17 -2.09 -2.66 -0.72
N THR A 18 -1.80 -1.54 -0.07
CA THR A 18 -0.44 -1.08 0.22
C THR A 18 0.35 -2.12 1.00
N ALA A 19 -0.21 -2.63 2.10
CA ALA A 19 0.42 -3.66 2.92
C ALA A 19 0.74 -4.94 2.13
N ASN A 20 -0.25 -5.47 1.41
CA ASN A 20 -0.10 -6.74 0.69
C ASN A 20 0.75 -6.59 -0.59
N LEU A 21 0.72 -5.44 -1.27
CA LEU A 21 1.59 -5.15 -2.41
C LEU A 21 3.06 -5.00 -1.97
N GLY A 22 3.31 -4.34 -0.83
CA GLY A 22 4.66 -4.25 -0.25
C GLY A 22 5.23 -5.63 0.06
N LEU A 23 4.43 -6.52 0.64
CA LEU A 23 4.82 -7.90 0.88
C LEU A 23 5.03 -8.70 -0.41
N ALA A 24 4.24 -8.43 -1.46
CA ALA A 24 4.43 -9.05 -2.77
C ALA A 24 5.76 -8.65 -3.41
N LEU A 25 6.17 -7.38 -3.30
CA LEU A 25 7.47 -6.90 -3.76
C LEU A 25 8.62 -7.54 -2.97
N ALA A 26 8.50 -7.63 -1.65
CA ALA A 26 9.50 -8.27 -0.81
C ALA A 26 9.63 -9.78 -1.09
N ASP A 27 8.52 -10.47 -1.42
CA ASP A 27 8.51 -11.91 -1.75
C ASP A 27 9.25 -12.23 -3.06
N ILE A 28 9.39 -11.24 -3.95
CA ILE A 28 10.22 -11.32 -5.18
C ILE A 28 11.63 -10.74 -4.99
N GLY A 29 12.06 -10.53 -3.74
CA GLY A 29 13.42 -10.16 -3.39
C GLY A 29 13.74 -8.68 -3.51
N LYS A 30 12.74 -7.79 -3.47
CA LYS A 30 12.95 -6.34 -3.47
C LYS A 30 13.08 -5.77 -2.06
N ASP A 31 13.94 -4.78 -1.89
CA ASP A 31 14.01 -4.01 -0.65
C ASP A 31 12.84 -3.04 -0.60
N VAL A 32 12.00 -3.16 0.43
CA VAL A 32 10.72 -2.45 0.53
C VAL A 32 10.58 -1.71 1.85
N LEU A 33 10.20 -0.43 1.76
CA LEU A 33 9.71 0.37 2.88
C LEU A 33 8.22 0.66 2.66
N ILE A 34 7.38 0.35 3.66
CA ILE A 34 5.94 0.67 3.64
C ILE A 34 5.71 1.81 4.64
N VAL A 35 5.12 2.91 4.19
CA VAL A 35 4.95 4.15 4.95
C VAL A 35 3.48 4.46 5.12
N ASP A 36 3.04 4.72 6.35
CA ASP A 36 1.68 5.21 6.64
C ASP A 36 1.70 6.74 6.78
N VAL A 37 1.12 7.45 5.81
CA VAL A 37 0.94 8.90 5.89
C VAL A 37 -0.53 9.31 6.10
N ASP A 38 -1.40 8.36 6.46
CA ASP A 38 -2.74 8.68 6.96
C ASP A 38 -2.65 9.11 8.43
N ILE A 39 -2.28 10.37 8.63
CA ILE A 39 -2.01 10.93 9.97
C ILE A 39 -3.24 10.90 10.86
N GLU A 40 -4.43 11.11 10.29
CA GLU A 40 -5.67 11.20 11.06
C GLU A 40 -6.22 9.82 11.45
N MET A 41 -6.15 8.85 10.55
CA MET A 41 -6.78 7.53 10.70
C MET A 41 -5.85 6.38 10.28
N PRO A 42 -4.64 6.28 10.88
CA PRO A 42 -3.65 5.28 10.48
C PRO A 42 -4.14 3.86 10.76
N ASN A 43 -3.90 2.96 9.82
CA ASN A 43 -4.34 1.57 9.94
C ASN A 43 -3.28 0.55 9.48
N LEU A 44 -2.16 0.99 8.91
CA LEU A 44 -1.14 0.12 8.35
C LEU A 44 -0.56 -0.85 9.39
N SER A 45 -0.22 -0.34 10.58
CA SER A 45 0.31 -1.14 11.68
C SER A 45 -0.65 -2.23 12.13
N LEU A 46 -1.97 -1.95 12.13
CA LEU A 46 -2.99 -2.93 12.47
C LEU A 46 -3.07 -4.04 11.42
N ILE A 47 -3.07 -3.70 10.13
CA ILE A 47 -3.13 -4.67 9.03
C ILE A 47 -1.89 -5.55 8.99
N LEU A 48 -0.72 -4.99 9.29
CA LEU A 48 0.54 -5.73 9.37
C LEU A 48 0.72 -6.50 10.71
N GLY A 49 -0.27 -6.46 11.60
CA GLY A 49 -0.20 -7.13 12.90
C GLY A 49 0.97 -6.65 13.76
N MET A 50 1.37 -5.39 13.62
CA MET A 50 2.44 -4.81 14.40
C MET A 50 1.99 -4.64 15.85
N LYS A 51 2.70 -5.31 16.75
CA LYS A 51 2.54 -5.14 18.19
C LYS A 51 3.73 -4.37 18.73
N GLU A 52 3.61 -3.84 19.93
CA GLU A 52 4.77 -3.29 20.64
C GLU A 52 5.89 -4.34 20.68
N VAL A 53 7.11 -3.93 20.34
CA VAL A 53 8.28 -4.80 20.40
C VAL A 53 8.75 -4.83 21.86
N GLU A 54 8.72 -6.02 22.50
CA GLU A 54 9.16 -6.23 23.89
C GLU A 54 8.50 -5.29 24.92
N GLY A 55 7.23 -4.90 24.70
CA GLY A 55 6.51 -3.98 25.60
C GLY A 55 6.97 -2.51 25.51
N ARG A 56 7.79 -2.17 24.50
CA ARG A 56 8.16 -0.79 24.19
C ARG A 56 7.47 -0.33 22.92
N ALA A 57 6.84 0.84 22.99
CA ALA A 57 6.32 1.51 21.82
C ALA A 57 7.50 1.96 20.93
N TYR A 58 7.44 1.66 19.65
CA TYR A 58 8.37 2.20 18.65
C TYR A 58 8.02 3.67 18.34
N ALA A 59 9.00 4.44 17.90
CA ALA A 59 8.77 5.77 17.35
C ALA A 59 7.92 5.64 16.06
N THR A 60 7.17 6.66 15.73
CA THR A 60 6.21 6.67 14.62
C THR A 60 6.40 7.93 13.76
N LEU A 61 5.79 7.95 12.58
CA LEU A 61 5.76 9.15 11.74
C LEU A 61 5.28 10.40 12.52
N HIS A 62 4.33 10.23 13.45
CA HIS A 62 3.87 11.35 14.29
C HIS A 62 5.00 11.93 15.15
N ASP A 63 5.84 11.09 15.74
CA ASP A 63 6.98 11.52 16.57
C ASP A 63 8.01 12.28 15.73
N VAL A 64 8.27 11.80 14.50
CA VAL A 64 9.14 12.48 13.53
C VAL A 64 8.58 13.85 13.14
N LEU A 65 7.29 13.92 12.80
CA LEU A 65 6.64 15.18 12.40
C LEU A 65 6.54 16.19 13.54
N ARG A 66 6.55 15.73 14.80
CA ARG A 66 6.61 16.57 16.00
C ARG A 66 8.03 17.00 16.36
N GLY A 67 9.05 16.35 15.77
CA GLY A 67 10.45 16.57 16.10
C GLY A 67 10.87 15.89 17.40
N GLU A 68 10.20 14.84 17.80
CA GLU A 68 10.44 14.04 19.01
C GLU A 68 11.26 12.76 18.73
N ALA A 69 11.42 12.41 17.46
CA ALA A 69 12.26 11.29 17.00
C ALA A 69 12.90 11.62 15.65
N GLU A 70 14.04 11.00 15.38
CA GLU A 70 14.63 10.98 14.04
C GLU A 70 13.90 9.97 13.16
N LEU A 71 14.02 10.11 11.84
CA LEU A 71 13.32 9.25 10.88
C LEU A 71 13.78 7.79 11.00
N GLU A 72 15.07 7.58 11.19
CA GLU A 72 15.72 6.27 11.36
C GLU A 72 15.16 5.50 12.56
N ASP A 73 14.87 6.21 13.66
CA ASP A 73 14.33 5.61 14.89
C ASP A 73 12.87 5.16 14.72
N ALA A 74 12.15 5.73 13.75
CA ALA A 74 10.76 5.42 13.47
C ALA A 74 10.59 4.32 12.40
N ILE A 75 11.65 3.95 11.69
CA ILE A 75 11.62 2.86 10.71
C ILE A 75 11.91 1.53 11.39
N VAL A 76 10.94 0.63 11.34
CA VAL A 76 10.97 -0.66 12.02
C VAL A 76 11.10 -1.80 11.02
N GLY A 77 12.12 -2.65 11.16
CA GLY A 77 12.25 -3.88 10.39
C GLY A 77 11.25 -4.95 10.87
N ARG A 78 10.57 -5.59 9.94
CA ARG A 78 9.59 -6.65 10.23
C ARG A 78 9.84 -7.88 9.38
N GLU A 79 9.92 -9.03 10.04
CA GLU A 79 9.87 -10.32 9.36
C GLU A 79 8.40 -10.69 9.09
N MET A 80 8.08 -10.91 7.83
CA MET A 80 6.72 -11.23 7.39
C MET A 80 6.78 -12.46 6.46
N GLY A 81 6.42 -13.60 7.00
CA GLY A 81 6.61 -14.87 6.30
C GLY A 81 8.09 -15.19 6.11
N LYS A 82 8.56 -15.18 4.86
CA LYS A 82 9.99 -15.38 4.50
C LYS A 82 10.70 -14.09 4.13
N SER A 83 9.96 -12.99 4.05
CA SER A 83 10.45 -11.71 3.59
C SER A 83 10.64 -10.77 4.77
N GLN A 84 11.60 -9.88 4.66
CA GLN A 84 11.77 -8.74 5.55
C GLN A 84 11.29 -7.48 4.85
N VAL A 85 10.54 -6.65 5.55
CA VAL A 85 10.12 -5.33 5.11
C VAL A 85 10.44 -4.28 6.16
N LEU A 86 10.75 -3.08 5.71
CA LEU A 86 10.80 -1.91 6.58
C LEU A 86 9.42 -1.26 6.64
N VAL A 87 9.04 -0.74 7.78
CA VAL A 87 7.76 -0.06 7.98
C VAL A 87 7.99 1.25 8.73
N LEU A 88 7.47 2.34 8.23
CA LEU A 88 7.32 3.61 8.96
C LEU A 88 5.85 3.75 9.36
N PRO A 89 5.48 3.35 10.57
CA PRO A 89 4.10 3.39 11.03
C PRO A 89 3.70 4.79 11.47
N ALA A 90 2.41 5.10 11.39
CA ALA A 90 1.80 6.23 12.08
C ALA A 90 1.16 5.78 13.40
N SER A 91 1.00 6.73 14.33
CA SER A 91 0.51 6.44 15.69
C SER A 91 -1.02 6.36 15.73
N LEU A 92 -1.53 5.38 16.47
CA LEU A 92 -2.95 5.26 16.81
C LEU A 92 -3.36 6.11 18.03
N ALA A 93 -2.40 6.67 18.76
CA ALA A 93 -2.65 7.44 19.98
C ALA A 93 -3.15 8.85 19.65
N LEU A 94 -4.34 9.21 20.14
CA LEU A 94 -4.96 10.53 19.89
C LEU A 94 -4.10 11.68 20.41
N GLU A 95 -3.33 11.48 21.47
CA GLU A 95 -2.42 12.48 22.03
C GLU A 95 -1.34 12.89 21.03
N LYS A 96 -0.91 11.96 20.16
CA LYS A 96 0.12 12.20 19.15
C LYS A 96 -0.39 12.99 17.94
N LEU A 97 -1.71 13.16 17.77
CA LEU A 97 -2.29 14.04 16.75
C LEU A 97 -2.03 15.55 17.04
N LYS A 98 -1.79 15.89 18.32
CA LYS A 98 -1.53 17.27 18.68
C LYS A 98 -0.14 17.70 18.22
N HIS A 99 -0.05 18.93 17.70
CA HIS A 99 1.21 19.57 17.29
C HIS A 99 1.94 18.86 16.14
N VAL A 100 1.24 18.02 15.35
CA VAL A 100 1.81 17.42 14.15
C VAL A 100 2.07 18.49 13.10
N ARG A 101 3.30 18.56 12.63
CA ARG A 101 3.73 19.49 11.58
C ARG A 101 3.69 18.80 10.22
N GLU A 102 2.51 18.74 9.60
CA GLU A 102 2.33 18.11 8.28
C GLU A 102 3.17 18.77 7.16
N ASP A 103 3.60 20.04 7.37
CA ASP A 103 4.54 20.74 6.50
C ASP A 103 5.90 20.03 6.40
N ARG A 104 6.30 19.27 7.44
CA ARG A 104 7.51 18.45 7.46
C ARG A 104 7.39 17.14 6.66
N LEU A 105 6.21 16.76 6.18
CA LEU A 105 6.07 15.58 5.30
C LEU A 105 6.99 15.66 4.08
N LYS A 106 7.21 16.87 3.54
CA LYS A 106 8.17 17.05 2.45
C LYS A 106 9.58 16.55 2.81
N GLU A 107 10.05 16.84 4.01
CA GLU A 107 11.38 16.40 4.50
C GLU A 107 11.43 14.87 4.56
N VAL A 108 10.37 14.24 5.08
CA VAL A 108 10.23 12.79 5.13
C VAL A 108 10.26 12.18 3.73
N PHE A 109 9.46 12.71 2.78
CA PHE A 109 9.43 12.22 1.40
C PHE A 109 10.77 12.35 0.67
N LEU A 110 11.60 13.32 1.04
CA LEU A 110 12.94 13.49 0.47
C LEU A 110 13.95 12.48 1.05
N ALA A 111 13.76 12.03 2.29
CA ALA A 111 14.68 11.14 2.99
C ALA A 111 14.35 9.64 2.82
N ILE A 112 13.06 9.25 2.75
CA ILE A 112 12.66 7.83 2.69
C ILE A 112 13.21 7.03 1.50
N PRO A 113 13.57 7.59 0.32
CA PRO A 113 14.20 6.80 -0.75
C PRO A 113 15.55 6.18 -0.39
N ASP A 114 16.24 6.70 0.62
CA ASP A 114 17.55 6.22 1.03
C ASP A 114 17.47 4.87 1.79
N PHE A 115 16.27 4.46 2.21
CA PHE A 115 16.06 3.26 3.02
C PHE A 115 15.69 2.00 2.23
N ALA A 116 15.15 2.15 1.01
CA ALA A 116 14.71 0.99 0.23
C ALA A 116 14.62 1.28 -1.28
N GLU A 117 14.75 0.22 -2.09
CA GLU A 117 14.55 0.30 -3.54
C GLU A 117 13.11 0.75 -3.89
N PHE A 118 12.12 0.18 -3.19
CA PHE A 118 10.71 0.50 -3.31
C PHE A 118 10.16 1.09 -2.02
N VAL A 119 9.57 2.28 -2.11
CA VAL A 119 8.83 2.90 -1.01
C VAL A 119 7.36 2.95 -1.39
N LEU A 120 6.53 2.18 -0.68
CA LEU A 120 5.08 2.20 -0.84
C LEU A 120 4.46 3.08 0.24
N VAL A 121 3.72 4.09 -0.18
CA VAL A 121 3.08 5.06 0.72
C VAL A 121 1.58 4.83 0.78
N ASP A 122 1.06 4.49 1.95
CA ASP A 122 -0.38 4.48 2.23
C ASP A 122 -0.84 5.90 2.53
N SER A 123 -1.65 6.49 1.65
CA SER A 123 -2.09 7.87 1.80
C SER A 123 -3.40 7.98 2.58
N ALA A 124 -3.68 9.15 3.14
CA ALA A 124 -5.02 9.51 3.55
C ALA A 124 -5.98 9.55 2.34
N PRO A 125 -7.28 9.33 2.53
CA PRO A 125 -8.27 9.49 1.47
C PRO A 125 -8.50 10.96 1.11
N GLY A 126 -8.96 11.20 -0.11
CA GLY A 126 -9.34 12.54 -0.57
C GLY A 126 -8.17 13.43 -0.93
N LEU A 127 -8.28 14.72 -0.62
CA LEU A 127 -7.33 15.76 -1.03
C LEU A 127 -6.87 16.62 0.16
N GLY A 128 -6.81 16.04 1.37
CA GLY A 128 -6.21 16.66 2.55
C GLY A 128 -4.69 16.87 2.38
N LYS A 129 -4.04 17.54 3.34
CA LYS A 129 -2.61 17.88 3.23
C LYS A 129 -1.72 16.66 3.06
N SER A 130 -1.92 15.61 3.85
CA SER A 130 -1.14 14.36 3.75
C SER A 130 -1.38 13.63 2.43
N ALA A 131 -2.63 13.60 1.93
CA ALA A 131 -2.95 13.03 0.62
C ALA A 131 -2.29 13.83 -0.52
N LEU A 132 -2.32 15.17 -0.46
CA LEU A 132 -1.64 16.02 -1.42
C LEU A 132 -0.12 15.85 -1.37
N ALA A 133 0.47 15.72 -0.19
CA ALA A 133 1.90 15.42 -0.04
C ALA A 133 2.25 14.09 -0.72
N ALA A 134 1.45 13.04 -0.50
CA ALA A 134 1.61 11.75 -1.16
C ALA A 134 1.56 11.87 -2.70
N ILE A 135 0.65 12.67 -3.24
CA ILE A 135 0.55 12.90 -4.68
C ILE A 135 1.74 13.72 -5.22
N CYS A 136 2.14 14.79 -4.51
CA CYS A 136 3.14 15.74 -5.00
C CYS A 136 4.58 15.23 -4.92
N TYR A 137 4.89 14.41 -3.92
CA TYR A 137 6.28 14.01 -3.61
C TYR A 137 6.60 12.57 -4.03
N SER A 138 5.66 11.83 -4.61
CA SER A 138 5.92 10.49 -5.13
C SER A 138 6.37 10.51 -6.59
N ASN A 139 7.17 9.52 -6.98
CA ASN A 139 7.54 9.32 -8.38
C ASN A 139 6.32 8.86 -9.19
N GLN A 140 5.50 8.00 -8.60
CA GLN A 140 4.29 7.46 -9.23
C GLN A 140 3.18 7.34 -8.20
N ILE A 141 1.93 7.40 -8.69
CA ILE A 141 0.75 7.07 -7.91
C ILE A 141 -0.01 5.91 -8.53
N ILE A 142 -0.60 5.08 -7.69
CA ILE A 142 -1.56 4.05 -8.07
C ILE A 142 -2.88 4.40 -7.36
N LEU A 143 -3.95 4.56 -8.14
CA LEU A 143 -5.27 4.80 -7.57
C LEU A 143 -5.92 3.49 -7.14
N VAL A 144 -6.64 3.52 -6.03
CA VAL A 144 -7.56 2.44 -5.64
C VAL A 144 -8.98 2.93 -5.85
N ALA A 145 -9.75 2.18 -6.62
CA ALA A 145 -11.13 2.50 -6.95
C ALA A 145 -12.05 1.32 -6.64
N THR A 146 -13.28 1.60 -6.29
CA THR A 146 -14.38 0.63 -6.26
C THR A 146 -15.39 0.98 -7.36
N PRO A 147 -16.22 0.02 -7.86
CA PRO A 147 -17.17 0.25 -8.95
C PRO A 147 -18.41 1.04 -8.51
N GLU A 148 -18.26 2.01 -7.61
CA GLU A 148 -19.32 2.86 -7.09
C GLU A 148 -19.22 4.26 -7.69
N ILE A 149 -20.33 4.87 -8.08
CA ILE A 149 -20.37 6.21 -8.70
C ILE A 149 -19.62 7.25 -7.88
N ALA A 150 -19.84 7.28 -6.56
CA ALA A 150 -19.18 8.23 -5.68
C ALA A 150 -17.66 8.05 -5.66
N ALA A 151 -17.16 6.80 -5.59
CA ALA A 151 -15.74 6.51 -5.60
C ALA A 151 -15.09 6.88 -6.94
N ILE A 152 -15.78 6.64 -8.06
CA ILE A 152 -15.33 7.03 -9.40
C ILE A 152 -15.20 8.55 -9.50
N SER A 153 -16.26 9.29 -9.10
CA SER A 153 -16.27 10.76 -9.12
C SER A 153 -15.14 11.37 -8.28
N ASP A 154 -14.91 10.84 -7.07
CA ASP A 154 -13.87 11.35 -6.18
C ASP A 154 -12.47 11.00 -6.72
N ASN A 155 -12.29 9.82 -7.33
CA ASN A 155 -11.04 9.45 -7.99
C ASN A 155 -10.75 10.33 -9.22
N LEU A 156 -11.76 10.71 -10.01
CA LEU A 156 -11.56 11.65 -11.13
C LEU A 156 -11.00 12.99 -10.63
N ARG A 157 -11.49 13.50 -9.50
CA ARG A 157 -10.95 14.72 -8.88
C ARG A 157 -9.50 14.53 -8.42
N THR A 158 -9.20 13.39 -7.80
CA THR A 158 -7.83 13.06 -7.37
C THR A 158 -6.88 13.00 -8.56
N MET A 159 -7.29 12.37 -9.66
CA MET A 159 -6.50 12.30 -10.90
C MET A 159 -6.30 13.67 -11.54
N GLU A 160 -7.32 14.53 -11.53
CA GLU A 160 -7.21 15.90 -12.03
C GLU A 160 -6.15 16.69 -11.26
N VAL A 161 -6.13 16.56 -9.92
CA VAL A 161 -5.09 17.17 -9.08
C VAL A 161 -3.73 16.58 -9.41
N ALA A 162 -3.62 15.25 -9.51
CA ALA A 162 -2.37 14.57 -9.83
C ALA A 162 -1.78 15.05 -11.17
N ARG A 163 -2.63 15.21 -12.20
CA ARG A 163 -2.21 15.77 -13.51
C ARG A 163 -1.73 17.21 -13.41
N ARG A 164 -2.42 18.05 -12.62
CA ARG A 164 -2.03 19.47 -12.44
C ARG A 164 -0.67 19.64 -11.76
N VAL A 165 -0.29 18.71 -10.88
CA VAL A 165 1.03 18.72 -10.24
C VAL A 165 2.06 17.87 -10.97
N ASN A 166 1.73 17.35 -12.16
CA ASN A 166 2.57 16.47 -12.98
C ASN A 166 3.01 15.20 -12.24
N ALA A 167 2.18 14.66 -11.34
CA ALA A 167 2.46 13.38 -10.71
C ALA A 167 2.34 12.24 -11.73
N GLY A 168 3.28 11.29 -11.70
CA GLY A 168 3.26 10.12 -12.54
C GLY A 168 2.09 9.19 -12.18
N ILE A 169 1.08 9.07 -13.03
CA ILE A 169 -0.04 8.14 -12.81
C ILE A 169 0.35 6.80 -13.43
N LYS A 170 0.63 5.79 -12.59
CA LYS A 170 0.95 4.43 -13.04
C LYS A 170 -0.28 3.71 -13.60
N GLY A 171 -1.43 3.93 -12.95
CA GLY A 171 -2.71 3.30 -13.27
C GLY A 171 -3.61 3.22 -12.04
N PHE A 172 -4.56 2.31 -12.08
CA PHE A 172 -5.47 2.06 -10.95
C PHE A 172 -5.66 0.56 -10.68
N VAL A 173 -6.02 0.24 -9.43
CA VAL A 173 -6.51 -1.08 -9.02
C VAL A 173 -8.01 -0.98 -8.78
N LEU A 174 -8.80 -1.79 -9.50
CA LEU A 174 -10.23 -1.92 -9.27
C LEU A 174 -10.45 -2.93 -8.15
N ASN A 175 -10.82 -2.44 -6.97
CA ASN A 175 -10.97 -3.24 -5.77
C ASN A 175 -12.45 -3.50 -5.43
N ARG A 176 -12.72 -4.56 -4.67
CA ARG A 176 -14.07 -5.00 -4.25
C ARG A 176 -15.02 -5.19 -5.42
N TYR A 177 -14.49 -5.66 -6.53
CA TYR A 177 -15.28 -5.88 -7.73
C TYR A 177 -16.22 -7.07 -7.56
N GLN A 178 -17.50 -6.87 -7.89
CA GLN A 178 -18.52 -7.91 -7.93
C GLN A 178 -19.24 -7.81 -9.26
N ARG A 179 -19.14 -8.83 -10.10
CA ARG A 179 -19.68 -8.82 -11.47
C ARG A 179 -21.18 -8.52 -11.52
N GLU A 180 -21.91 -9.01 -10.52
CA GLU A 180 -23.36 -8.95 -10.45
C GLU A 180 -23.88 -7.57 -10.07
N THR A 181 -23.10 -6.77 -9.35
CA THR A 181 -23.52 -5.48 -8.79
C THR A 181 -22.72 -4.29 -9.30
N ALA A 182 -21.60 -4.55 -10.00
CA ALA A 182 -20.77 -3.50 -10.55
C ALA A 182 -21.52 -2.72 -11.65
N ILE A 183 -21.54 -1.40 -11.51
CA ILE A 183 -22.17 -0.50 -12.48
C ILE A 183 -21.24 -0.16 -13.66
N VAL A 184 -19.96 -0.40 -13.52
CA VAL A 184 -18.91 -0.21 -14.53
C VAL A 184 -17.91 -1.35 -14.45
N ASN A 185 -17.35 -1.74 -15.59
CA ASN A 185 -16.27 -2.71 -15.68
C ASN A 185 -14.89 -2.01 -15.76
N ALA A 186 -13.82 -2.81 -15.81
CA ALA A 186 -12.45 -2.29 -15.83
C ALA A 186 -12.16 -1.47 -17.11
N GLU A 187 -12.63 -1.89 -18.28
CA GLU A 187 -12.41 -1.22 -19.57
C GLU A 187 -13.12 0.15 -19.63
N GLU A 188 -14.34 0.20 -19.11
CA GLU A 188 -15.07 1.45 -18.98
C GLU A 188 -14.35 2.41 -18.00
N MET A 189 -13.81 1.88 -16.91
CA MET A 189 -13.02 2.70 -15.98
C MET A 189 -11.69 3.16 -16.57
N GLU A 190 -11.01 2.36 -17.39
CA GLU A 190 -9.82 2.80 -18.13
C GLU A 190 -10.13 4.00 -19.01
N THR A 191 -11.26 3.95 -19.70
CA THR A 191 -11.74 5.05 -20.54
C THR A 191 -12.04 6.29 -19.71
N LEU A 192 -12.78 6.15 -18.59
CA LEU A 192 -13.14 7.26 -17.71
C LEU A 192 -11.93 7.92 -17.05
N PHE A 193 -10.99 7.10 -16.60
CA PHE A 193 -9.80 7.58 -15.90
C PHE A 193 -8.68 7.99 -16.86
N ASN A 194 -8.75 7.58 -18.12
CA ASN A 194 -7.64 7.68 -19.08
C ASN A 194 -6.34 7.17 -18.43
N ALA A 195 -6.40 5.96 -17.87
CA ALA A 195 -5.32 5.29 -17.15
C ALA A 195 -5.54 3.78 -17.18
N SER A 196 -4.46 2.99 -17.20
CA SER A 196 -4.52 1.55 -17.28
C SER A 196 -5.01 0.91 -15.97
N CYS A 197 -5.85 -0.12 -16.08
CA CYS A 197 -6.19 -0.99 -14.97
C CYS A 197 -5.02 -1.96 -14.71
N LEU A 198 -4.37 -1.82 -13.57
CA LEU A 198 -3.25 -2.68 -13.17
C LEU A 198 -3.71 -4.05 -12.69
N GLY A 199 -4.95 -4.14 -12.24
CA GLY A 199 -5.57 -5.39 -11.81
C GLY A 199 -6.94 -5.18 -11.20
N VAL A 200 -7.74 -6.26 -11.24
CA VAL A 200 -9.07 -6.33 -10.63
C VAL A 200 -8.99 -7.27 -9.41
N ILE A 201 -9.40 -6.78 -8.26
CA ILE A 201 -9.51 -7.55 -7.02
C ILE A 201 -10.99 -7.73 -6.71
N PHE A 202 -11.44 -8.98 -6.78
CA PHE A 202 -12.81 -9.33 -6.46
C PHE A 202 -13.09 -9.24 -4.96
N GLU A 203 -14.34 -8.93 -4.60
CA GLU A 203 -14.76 -8.97 -3.20
C GLU A 203 -14.63 -10.39 -2.66
N ASP A 204 -13.88 -10.54 -1.57
CA ASP A 204 -13.64 -11.83 -0.92
C ASP A 204 -13.67 -11.66 0.59
N LYS A 205 -14.58 -12.38 1.25
CA LYS A 205 -14.76 -12.32 2.71
C LYS A 205 -13.47 -12.68 3.48
N ARG A 206 -12.57 -13.49 2.88
CA ARG A 206 -11.28 -13.85 3.50
C ARG A 206 -10.38 -12.64 3.66
N ILE A 207 -10.40 -11.71 2.69
CA ILE A 207 -9.62 -10.46 2.77
C ILE A 207 -10.09 -9.63 3.96
N GLY A 208 -11.40 -9.45 4.13
CA GLY A 208 -11.96 -8.74 5.27
C GLY A 208 -11.61 -9.38 6.62
N ALA A 209 -11.68 -10.72 6.71
CA ALA A 209 -11.31 -11.47 7.92
C ALA A 209 -9.82 -11.32 8.25
N CYS A 210 -8.95 -11.37 7.26
CA CYS A 210 -7.52 -11.14 7.41
C CYS A 210 -7.21 -9.73 7.91
N THR A 211 -7.78 -8.71 7.27
CA THR A 211 -7.65 -7.31 7.66
C THR A 211 -8.07 -7.10 9.13
N ALA A 212 -9.22 -7.64 9.52
CA ALA A 212 -9.74 -7.52 10.88
C ALA A 212 -8.86 -8.23 11.93
N SER A 213 -8.10 -9.25 11.54
CA SER A 213 -7.21 -10.01 12.44
C SER A 213 -5.74 -9.58 12.40
N GLY A 214 -5.41 -8.52 11.65
CA GLY A 214 -4.03 -8.04 11.51
C GLY A 214 -3.10 -9.05 10.85
N ARG A 215 -3.61 -9.80 9.88
CA ARG A 215 -2.84 -10.79 9.11
C ARG A 215 -2.97 -10.49 7.62
N PRO A 216 -1.86 -10.13 6.94
CA PRO A 216 -1.91 -9.87 5.51
C PRO A 216 -2.42 -11.08 4.72
N PHE A 217 -3.43 -10.88 3.86
CA PHE A 217 -4.07 -12.00 3.16
C PHE A 217 -3.14 -12.68 2.15
N ILE A 218 -2.14 -11.98 1.63
CA ILE A 218 -1.16 -12.56 0.69
C ILE A 218 -0.31 -13.65 1.33
N LEU A 219 -0.14 -13.62 2.65
CA LEU A 219 0.56 -14.64 3.44
C LEU A 219 -0.38 -15.79 3.84
N GLU A 220 -1.60 -15.45 4.29
CA GLU A 220 -2.59 -16.42 4.75
C GLU A 220 -3.22 -17.22 3.59
N TYR A 221 -3.50 -16.54 2.49
CA TYR A 221 -4.16 -17.11 1.30
C TYR A 221 -3.37 -16.80 0.02
N PRO A 222 -2.16 -17.35 -0.15
CA PRO A 222 -1.26 -16.98 -1.25
C PRO A 222 -1.78 -17.34 -2.65
N SER A 223 -2.79 -18.22 -2.74
CA SER A 223 -3.33 -18.74 -4.00
C SER A 223 -4.69 -18.15 -4.38
N ILE A 224 -5.27 -17.23 -3.60
CA ILE A 224 -6.50 -16.55 -4.01
C ILE A 224 -6.21 -15.56 -5.13
N GLU A 225 -7.24 -15.28 -5.94
CA GLU A 225 -7.12 -14.39 -7.09
C GLU A 225 -6.54 -13.01 -6.72
N ALA A 226 -6.95 -12.45 -5.59
CA ALA A 226 -6.42 -11.18 -5.08
C ALA A 226 -4.91 -11.23 -4.82
N SER A 227 -4.41 -12.32 -4.22
CA SER A 227 -2.97 -12.51 -3.96
C SER A 227 -2.19 -12.65 -5.26
N LEU A 228 -2.71 -13.39 -6.22
CA LEU A 228 -2.09 -13.55 -7.55
C LEU A 228 -2.09 -12.23 -8.32
N THR A 229 -3.18 -11.46 -8.25
CA THR A 229 -3.25 -10.12 -8.86
C THR A 229 -2.21 -9.17 -8.29
N LEU A 230 -2.05 -9.11 -6.95
CA LEU A 230 -1.03 -8.24 -6.35
C LEU A 230 0.41 -8.69 -6.66
N ARG A 231 0.66 -10.00 -6.80
CA ARG A 231 1.97 -10.51 -7.25
C ARG A 231 2.30 -10.08 -8.68
N LYS A 232 1.32 -10.13 -9.59
CA LYS A 232 1.48 -9.63 -10.96
C LYS A 232 1.76 -8.13 -10.98
N ILE A 233 1.05 -7.35 -10.17
CA ILE A 233 1.32 -5.91 -10.04
C ILE A 233 2.74 -5.68 -9.51
N ALA A 234 3.18 -6.42 -8.49
CA ALA A 234 4.52 -6.33 -7.94
C ALA A 234 5.61 -6.65 -8.99
N ALA A 235 5.46 -7.75 -9.74
CA ALA A 235 6.38 -8.12 -10.83
C ALA A 235 6.45 -7.03 -11.91
N MET A 236 5.31 -6.48 -12.31
CA MET A 236 5.23 -5.38 -13.27
C MET A 236 5.94 -4.12 -12.74
N LEU A 237 5.77 -3.77 -11.46
CA LEU A 237 6.43 -2.62 -10.84
C LEU A 237 7.95 -2.82 -10.75
N ALA A 238 8.38 -4.06 -10.51
CA ALA A 238 9.78 -4.45 -10.47
C ALA A 238 10.43 -4.56 -11.87
N GLY A 239 9.66 -4.38 -12.95
CA GLY A 239 10.13 -4.49 -14.33
C GLY A 239 10.51 -5.92 -14.73
N MET A 240 9.94 -6.94 -14.08
CA MET A 240 10.21 -8.34 -14.38
C MET A 240 9.59 -8.75 -15.72
N SER A 241 10.30 -9.57 -16.46
CA SER A 241 9.75 -10.24 -17.67
C SER A 241 8.76 -11.33 -17.30
N SER A 242 7.90 -11.73 -18.23
CA SER A 242 6.94 -12.81 -18.02
C SER A 242 7.60 -14.19 -17.73
N GLU A 243 8.84 -14.39 -18.11
CA GLU A 243 9.61 -15.58 -17.77
C GLU A 243 10.11 -15.54 -16.32
N GLU A 244 10.68 -14.43 -15.91
CA GLU A 244 11.13 -14.19 -14.52
C GLU A 244 9.95 -14.25 -13.53
N GLU A 245 8.77 -13.73 -13.90
CA GLU A 245 7.54 -13.85 -13.12
C GLU A 245 7.18 -15.31 -12.86
N ARG A 246 7.17 -16.15 -13.90
CA ARG A 246 6.88 -17.60 -13.78
C ARG A 246 7.91 -18.36 -12.95
N GLU A 247 9.18 -17.99 -13.03
CA GLU A 247 10.24 -18.59 -12.21
C GLU A 247 10.11 -18.19 -10.75
N SER A 248 9.82 -16.92 -10.46
CA SER A 248 9.56 -16.42 -9.13
C SER A 248 8.33 -17.08 -8.49
N GLU A 249 7.23 -17.24 -9.24
CA GLU A 249 6.04 -17.96 -8.78
C GLU A 249 6.36 -19.43 -8.43
N LYS A 250 7.13 -20.13 -9.27
CA LYS A 250 7.55 -21.52 -9.01
C LYS A 250 8.45 -21.61 -7.78
N ALA A 251 9.43 -20.73 -7.64
CA ALA A 251 10.32 -20.70 -6.48
C ALA A 251 9.55 -20.40 -5.17
N SER A 252 8.63 -19.47 -5.20
CA SER A 252 7.75 -19.15 -4.07
C SER A 252 6.82 -20.34 -3.71
N ALA A 253 6.26 -21.04 -4.71
CA ALA A 253 5.44 -22.23 -4.50
C ALA A 253 6.25 -23.39 -3.93
N LEU A 254 7.45 -23.69 -4.49
CA LEU A 254 8.35 -24.73 -4.01
C LEU A 254 8.82 -24.45 -2.59
N GLY A 255 9.17 -23.23 -2.28
CA GLY A 255 9.57 -22.81 -0.94
C GLY A 255 8.45 -22.97 0.10
N ARG A 256 7.18 -22.74 -0.28
CA ARG A 256 6.00 -23.02 0.56
C ARG A 256 5.83 -24.53 0.79
N LEU A 257 5.95 -25.33 -0.26
CA LEU A 257 5.86 -26.79 -0.17
C LEU A 257 6.93 -27.35 0.81
N LEU A 258 8.17 -26.92 0.67
CA LEU A 258 9.27 -27.34 1.53
C LEU A 258 9.09 -26.91 3.01
N SER A 259 8.39 -25.79 3.26
CA SER A 259 8.09 -25.36 4.64
C SER A 259 7.08 -26.26 5.37
N LEU A 260 6.21 -26.98 4.62
CA LEU A 260 5.25 -27.93 5.19
C LEU A 260 5.92 -29.22 5.67
N PHE A 261 7.10 -29.56 5.13
CA PHE A 261 7.86 -30.77 5.51
C PHE A 261 8.91 -30.49 6.61
N ARG A 262 9.05 -29.25 7.09
CA ARG A 262 9.99 -28.85 8.16
C ARG A 262 9.33 -28.65 9.52
N ARG A 263 8.08 -29.04 9.67
CA ARG A 263 7.36 -29.06 10.96
C ARG A 263 7.27 -30.46 11.53
#